data_c9d0d498e8985dde934d4dbb90033d3a
#
_entry.id   c9d0d498e8985dde934d4dbb90033d3a
#
_cell.length_a   1.000
_cell.length_b   1.000
_cell.length_c   1.000
_cell.angle_alpha   90.00
_cell.angle_beta   90.00
_cell.angle_gamma   90.00
#
_symmetry.space_group_name_H-M   'P 1'
#
loop_
_entity.id
_entity.type
_entity.pdbx_description
1 polymer ?
#
loop_
_entity_poly.entity_id
_entity_poly.type
_entity_poly.pdbx_seq_one_letter_code
_entity_poly.pdbx_strand_id
1 'polypeptide(L)'
;MKLSHFAVVQERDGASAILDHPLVHCFDDKQVVRTYVSRQALIDYFHVPRDRRITLAQWNLVVDRNLDAFKGIIQMKYANGAWEVHTTPCGQSFRKLVITLGDMQRSGQKLTIEVLNLDA
;
A
#
# COMPACT_ATOMS: atom_id res chain seq x y z
N MET A 1 13.08 16.11 1.95
CA MET A 1 12.79 14.80 1.35
C MET A 1 11.30 14.72 1.06
N LYS A 2 10.92 14.73 -0.19
CA LYS A 2 9.51 14.75 -0.57
C LYS A 2 9.22 13.71 -1.63
N LEU A 3 8.30 12.80 -1.33
CA LEU A 3 7.85 11.81 -2.29
C LEU A 3 6.88 12.41 -3.29
N SER A 4 6.92 11.92 -4.52
CA SER A 4 6.11 12.42 -5.63
C SER A 4 5.63 11.31 -6.54
N HIS A 5 4.65 11.62 -7.39
CA HIS A 5 4.13 10.70 -8.41
C HIS A 5 3.57 9.41 -7.81
N PHE A 6 2.72 9.55 -6.81
CA PHE A 6 2.06 8.38 -6.20
C PHE A 6 1.06 7.75 -7.16
N ALA A 7 1.13 6.46 -7.30
CA ALA A 7 0.17 5.70 -8.10
C ALA A 7 0.01 4.28 -7.55
N VAL A 8 -1.23 3.81 -7.51
CA VAL A 8 -1.50 2.41 -7.16
C VAL A 8 -1.24 1.57 -8.41
N VAL A 9 -0.44 0.52 -8.27
CA VAL A 9 -0.13 -0.38 -9.38
C VAL A 9 -1.30 -1.34 -9.56
N GLN A 10 -2.05 -1.16 -10.64
CA GLN A 10 -3.28 -1.93 -10.90
C GLN A 10 -3.00 -3.28 -11.54
N GLU A 11 -2.02 -3.35 -12.42
CA GLU A 11 -1.68 -4.58 -13.12
C GLU A 11 -0.30 -5.05 -12.71
N ARG A 12 -0.22 -6.30 -12.35
CA ARG A 12 1.04 -6.97 -12.05
C ARG A 12 0.99 -8.36 -12.66
N ASP A 13 2.12 -8.80 -13.19
CA ASP A 13 2.26 -10.17 -13.67
C ASP A 13 1.89 -11.12 -12.54
N GLY A 14 0.81 -11.86 -12.75
CA GLY A 14 0.02 -12.47 -11.71
C GLY A 14 0.59 -13.68 -11.02
N ALA A 15 1.88 -13.90 -11.08
CA ALA A 15 2.47 -15.12 -10.55
C ALA A 15 2.28 -15.31 -9.04
N SER A 16 1.95 -14.26 -8.30
CA SER A 16 1.82 -14.32 -6.86
C SER A 16 0.59 -13.61 -6.32
N ALA A 17 -0.46 -13.54 -7.11
CA ALA A 17 -1.68 -12.79 -6.78
C ALA A 17 -2.27 -13.15 -5.42
N ILE A 18 -2.10 -14.37 -4.96
CA ILE A 18 -2.63 -14.84 -3.68
C ILE A 18 -1.87 -14.22 -2.50
N LEU A 19 -0.57 -13.95 -2.71
CA LEU A 19 0.29 -13.40 -1.67
C LEU A 19 0.46 -11.89 -1.82
N ASP A 20 -0.08 -11.32 -2.88
CA ASP A 20 0.18 -9.94 -3.21
C ASP A 20 -0.55 -8.97 -2.31
N HIS A 21 0.17 -7.94 -1.97
CA HIS A 21 -0.35 -6.77 -1.27
C HIS A 21 -0.55 -5.64 -2.27
N PRO A 22 -1.49 -4.73 -2.04
CA PRO A 22 -1.55 -3.50 -2.83
C PRO A 22 -0.19 -2.80 -2.82
N LEU A 23 0.21 -2.32 -3.98
CA LEU A 23 1.50 -1.66 -4.16
C LEU A 23 1.27 -0.22 -4.60
N VAL A 24 1.83 0.72 -3.85
CA VAL A 24 1.85 2.13 -4.21
C VAL A 24 3.27 2.46 -4.67
N HIS A 25 3.37 2.98 -5.89
CA HIS A 25 4.63 3.37 -6.49
C HIS A 25 4.81 4.88 -6.38
N CYS A 26 5.99 5.32 -5.98
CA CYS A 26 6.31 6.75 -5.94
C CYS A 26 7.81 6.94 -6.09
N PHE A 27 8.24 8.19 -6.05
CA PHE A 27 9.64 8.54 -6.25
C PHE A 27 10.13 9.53 -5.20
N ASP A 28 11.36 9.32 -4.76
CA ASP A 28 12.15 10.32 -4.05
C ASP A 28 13.21 10.78 -5.06
N ASP A 29 12.92 11.91 -5.73
CA ASP A 29 13.68 12.39 -6.88
C ASP A 29 13.73 11.28 -7.95
N LYS A 30 14.89 10.70 -8.22
CA LYS A 30 15.04 9.61 -9.19
C LYS A 30 14.97 8.22 -8.55
N GLN A 31 14.92 8.16 -7.23
CA GLN A 31 14.87 6.89 -6.51
C GLN A 31 13.46 6.33 -6.50
N VAL A 32 13.31 5.11 -6.98
CA VAL A 32 12.03 4.41 -6.95
C VAL A 32 11.73 3.98 -5.52
N VAL A 33 10.50 4.26 -5.08
CA VAL A 33 10.00 3.83 -3.77
C VAL A 33 8.77 2.96 -4.01
N ARG A 34 8.81 1.72 -3.52
CA ARG A 34 7.71 0.77 -3.60
C ARG A 34 7.16 0.52 -2.21
N THR A 35 5.91 0.87 -2.01
CA THR A 35 5.23 0.71 -0.73
C THR A 35 4.16 -0.35 -0.86
N TYR A 36 4.32 -1.42 -0.09
CA TYR A 36 3.33 -2.49 -0.01
C TYR A 36 2.42 -2.19 1.17
N VAL A 37 1.12 -2.15 0.91
CA VAL A 37 0.14 -2.01 1.99
C VAL A 37 -0.25 -3.42 2.42
N SER A 38 0.07 -3.79 3.65
CA SER A 38 -0.17 -5.15 4.14
C SER A 38 -1.65 -5.52 4.00
N ARG A 39 -1.91 -6.61 3.27
CA ARG A 39 -3.27 -7.11 3.08
C ARG A 39 -3.91 -7.48 4.42
N GLN A 40 -3.14 -8.14 5.30
CA GLN A 40 -3.65 -8.49 6.63
C GLN A 40 -3.95 -7.24 7.46
N ALA A 41 -3.12 -6.20 7.31
CA ALA A 41 -3.35 -4.93 8.00
C ALA A 41 -4.66 -4.27 7.55
N LEU A 42 -4.98 -4.34 6.26
CA LEU A 42 -6.25 -3.82 5.74
C LEU A 42 -7.43 -4.61 6.29
N ILE A 43 -7.32 -5.94 6.31
CA ILE A 43 -8.36 -6.81 6.86
C ILE A 43 -8.61 -6.46 8.32
N ASP A 44 -7.55 -6.31 9.09
CA ASP A 44 -7.64 -6.00 10.52
C ASP A 44 -8.17 -4.58 10.78
N TYR A 45 -7.72 -3.62 9.98
CA TYR A 45 -8.15 -2.23 10.12
C TYR A 45 -9.66 -2.07 9.91
N PHE A 46 -10.19 -2.70 8.86
CA PHE A 46 -11.59 -2.60 8.50
C PHE A 46 -12.47 -3.69 9.15
N HIS A 47 -11.87 -4.56 9.95
CA HIS A 47 -12.61 -5.67 10.62
C HIS A 47 -13.37 -6.53 9.61
N VAL A 48 -12.73 -6.90 8.51
CA VAL A 48 -13.34 -7.72 7.47
C VAL A 48 -13.58 -9.13 8.01
N PRO A 49 -14.81 -9.66 7.90
CA PRO A 49 -15.09 -11.02 8.36
C PRO A 49 -14.26 -12.07 7.63
N ARG A 50 -13.92 -13.16 8.31
CA ARG A 50 -13.08 -14.24 7.75
C ARG A 50 -13.69 -14.91 6.52
N ASP A 51 -15.01 -14.97 6.45
CA ASP A 51 -15.72 -15.58 5.33
C ASP A 51 -15.85 -14.66 4.13
N ARG A 52 -15.50 -13.39 4.28
CA ARG A 52 -15.55 -12.42 3.20
C ARG A 52 -14.20 -12.40 2.48
N ARG A 53 -14.22 -12.74 1.21
CA ARG A 53 -13.01 -12.70 0.38
C ARG A 53 -12.97 -11.42 -0.43
N ILE A 54 -11.90 -10.68 -0.23
CA ILE A 54 -11.65 -9.45 -0.98
C ILE A 54 -10.44 -9.70 -1.87
N THR A 55 -10.62 -9.48 -3.17
CA THR A 55 -9.56 -9.72 -4.15
C THR A 55 -8.51 -8.61 -4.11
N LEU A 56 -7.34 -8.88 -4.70
CA LEU A 56 -6.32 -7.85 -4.84
C LEU A 56 -6.86 -6.64 -5.60
N ALA A 57 -7.63 -6.86 -6.67
CA ALA A 57 -8.21 -5.77 -7.44
C ALA A 57 -9.12 -4.90 -6.58
N GLN A 58 -9.91 -5.51 -5.68
CA GLN A 58 -10.75 -4.78 -4.75
C GLN A 58 -9.93 -4.00 -3.74
N TRP A 59 -8.87 -4.61 -3.18
CA TRP A 59 -7.99 -3.89 -2.27
C TRP A 59 -7.27 -2.73 -2.97
N ASN A 60 -6.89 -2.90 -4.23
CA ASN A 60 -6.31 -1.81 -5.01
C ASN A 60 -7.30 -0.63 -5.12
N LEU A 61 -8.59 -0.91 -5.30
CA LEU A 61 -9.61 0.15 -5.31
C LEU A 61 -9.68 0.88 -3.97
N VAL A 62 -9.62 0.13 -2.87
CA VAL A 62 -9.65 0.73 -1.53
C VAL A 62 -8.45 1.65 -1.34
N VAL A 63 -7.25 1.19 -1.68
CA VAL A 63 -6.04 2.00 -1.53
C VAL A 63 -6.10 3.22 -2.45
N ASP A 64 -6.53 3.05 -3.68
CA ASP A 64 -6.64 4.15 -4.63
C ASP A 64 -7.65 5.21 -4.15
N ARG A 65 -8.79 4.77 -3.64
CA ARG A 65 -9.82 5.69 -3.12
C ARG A 65 -9.35 6.44 -1.88
N ASN A 66 -8.42 5.85 -1.12
CA ASN A 66 -7.84 6.47 0.08
C ASN A 66 -6.43 6.99 -0.17
N LEU A 67 -6.05 7.23 -1.42
CA LEU A 67 -4.67 7.52 -1.77
C LEU A 67 -4.13 8.76 -1.06
N ASP A 68 -4.93 9.80 -0.90
CA ASP A 68 -4.48 11.00 -0.20
C ASP A 68 -4.06 10.70 1.25
N ALA A 69 -4.83 9.85 1.93
CA ALA A 69 -4.48 9.43 3.29
C ALA A 69 -3.21 8.56 3.28
N PHE A 70 -3.09 7.64 2.32
CA PHE A 70 -1.89 6.81 2.22
C PHE A 70 -0.66 7.61 1.86
N LYS A 71 -0.78 8.67 1.06
CA LYS A 71 0.36 9.57 0.80
C LYS A 71 0.95 10.10 2.09
N GLY A 72 0.11 10.55 3.01
CA GLY A 72 0.57 11.03 4.32
C GLY A 72 1.24 9.96 5.15
N ILE A 73 0.66 8.77 5.18
CA ILE A 73 1.20 7.64 5.93
C ILE A 73 2.57 7.22 5.36
N ILE A 74 2.65 7.11 4.05
CA ILE A 74 3.89 6.71 3.35
C ILE A 74 4.97 7.76 3.57
N GLN A 75 4.62 9.04 3.41
CA GLN A 75 5.58 10.14 3.59
C GLN A 75 6.17 10.14 5.00
N MET A 76 5.33 9.95 6.01
CA MET A 76 5.79 9.91 7.40
C MET A 76 6.73 8.73 7.65
N LYS A 77 6.35 7.54 7.18
CA LYS A 77 7.16 6.35 7.38
C LYS A 77 8.50 6.46 6.64
N TYR A 78 8.47 7.00 5.42
CA TYR A 78 9.66 7.22 4.63
C TYR A 78 10.61 8.21 5.31
N ALA A 79 10.07 9.30 5.81
CA ALA A 79 10.86 10.32 6.52
C ALA A 79 11.53 9.78 7.78
N ASN A 80 10.91 8.78 8.42
CA ASN A 80 11.48 8.13 9.60
C ASN A 80 12.56 7.10 9.25
N GLY A 81 12.86 6.90 7.97
CA GLY A 81 13.91 5.99 7.53
C GLY A 81 13.55 4.51 7.62
N ALA A 82 12.28 4.18 7.80
CA ALA A 82 11.82 2.80 7.95
C ALA A 82 11.64 2.11 6.59
N TRP A 83 12.68 2.12 5.78
CA TRP A 83 12.70 1.50 4.45
C TRP A 83 13.97 0.69 4.27
N GLU A 84 13.90 -0.27 3.35
CA GLU A 84 15.01 -1.13 2.98
C GLU A 84 15.34 -1.00 1.51
N VAL A 85 16.62 -1.11 1.16
CA VAL A 85 17.04 -1.13 -0.25
C VAL A 85 16.98 -2.57 -0.75
N HIS A 86 16.29 -2.77 -1.87
CA HIS A 86 16.20 -4.04 -2.56
C HIS A 86 16.73 -3.88 -3.97
N THR A 87 17.32 -4.93 -4.52
CA THR A 87 17.83 -4.93 -5.89
C THR A 87 17.12 -6.03 -6.68
N THR A 88 16.58 -5.66 -7.84
CA THR A 88 15.95 -6.62 -8.73
C THR A 88 16.99 -7.51 -9.41
N PRO A 89 16.59 -8.66 -9.98
CA PRO A 89 17.52 -9.50 -10.73
C PRO A 89 18.22 -8.79 -11.91
N CYS A 90 17.60 -7.76 -12.45
CA CYS A 90 18.21 -6.96 -13.53
C CYS A 90 19.11 -5.83 -13.02
N GLY A 91 19.34 -5.75 -11.71
CA GLY A 91 20.29 -4.80 -11.14
C GLY A 91 19.71 -3.46 -10.74
N GLN A 92 18.41 -3.25 -10.91
CA GLN A 92 17.78 -2.00 -10.49
C GLN A 92 17.49 -2.02 -8.99
N SER A 93 17.82 -0.94 -8.30
CA SER A 93 17.52 -0.83 -6.87
C SER A 93 16.27 0.01 -6.63
N PHE A 94 15.56 -0.32 -5.57
CA PHE A 94 14.42 0.45 -5.11
C PHE A 94 14.38 0.43 -3.59
N ARG A 95 13.70 1.42 -3.02
CA ARG A 95 13.45 1.46 -1.57
C ARG A 95 12.08 0.88 -1.29
N LYS A 96 12.04 -0.07 -0.37
CA LYS A 96 10.82 -0.81 -0.03
C LYS A 96 10.29 -0.37 1.32
N LEU A 97 9.00 -0.06 1.35
CA LEU A 97 8.24 0.19 2.58
C LEU A 97 7.12 -0.84 2.68
N VAL A 98 6.74 -1.16 3.92
CA VAL A 98 5.54 -1.95 4.18
C VAL A 98 4.69 -1.18 5.18
N ILE A 99 3.46 -0.86 4.79
CA ILE A 99 2.51 -0.19 5.68
C ILE A 99 1.79 -1.24 6.49
N THR A 100 1.89 -1.14 7.80
CA THR A 100 1.31 -2.07 8.77
C THR A 100 0.04 -1.51 9.39
N LEU A 101 -0.67 -2.34 10.14
CA LEU A 101 -1.83 -1.89 10.91
C LEU A 101 -1.45 -0.74 11.87
N GLY A 102 -0.31 -0.87 12.54
CA GLY A 102 0.17 0.18 13.44
C GLY A 102 0.39 1.51 12.73
N ASP A 103 0.95 1.47 11.51
CA ASP A 103 1.15 2.69 10.72
C ASP A 103 -0.18 3.38 10.40
N MET A 104 -1.19 2.60 10.01
CA MET A 104 -2.51 3.15 9.69
C MET A 104 -3.19 3.73 10.93
N GLN A 105 -3.09 3.06 12.07
CA GLN A 105 -3.71 3.52 13.31
C GLN A 105 -3.03 4.78 13.86
N ARG A 106 -1.70 4.82 13.84
CA ARG A 106 -0.94 5.96 14.37
C ARG A 106 -1.05 7.22 13.52
N SER A 107 -1.39 7.06 12.25
CA SER A 107 -1.45 8.19 11.31
C SER A 107 -2.55 9.20 11.66
N GLY A 108 -3.58 8.77 12.35
CA GLY A 108 -4.77 9.59 12.57
C GLY A 108 -5.62 9.79 11.32
N GLN A 109 -5.23 9.20 10.21
CA GLN A 109 -6.00 9.29 8.96
C GLN A 109 -7.21 8.36 9.03
N LYS A 110 -8.33 8.86 8.51
CA LYS A 110 -9.54 8.06 8.43
C LYS A 110 -9.64 7.42 7.05
N LEU A 111 -9.62 6.09 7.04
CA LEU A 111 -9.74 5.33 5.80
C LEU A 111 -11.15 4.77 5.67
N THR A 112 -11.60 4.59 4.44
CA THR A 112 -12.94 4.06 4.15
C THR A 112 -12.86 2.88 3.19
N ILE A 113 -13.76 1.91 3.36
CA ILE A 113 -13.90 0.74 2.50
C ILE A 113 -15.24 0.81 1.71
N GLU A 114 -15.93 1.93 1.76
CA GLU A 114 -17.25 2.11 1.16
C GLU A 114 -17.27 1.84 -0.34
N VAL A 115 -16.14 2.05 -1.03
CA VAL A 115 -16.00 1.80 -2.46
C VAL A 115 -16.36 0.36 -2.84
N LEU A 116 -16.19 -0.59 -1.93
CA LEU A 116 -16.49 -2.00 -2.17
C LEU A 116 -17.98 -2.36 -1.93
N ASN A 117 -18.73 -1.49 -1.28
CA ASN A 117 -20.15 -1.68 -1.02
C ASN A 117 -20.44 -3.03 -0.36
N LEU A 118 -19.70 -3.35 0.69
CA LEU A 118 -19.76 -4.66 1.35
C LEU A 118 -21.09 -4.93 2.07
N ASP A 119 -21.85 -3.88 2.36
CA ASP A 119 -23.13 -3.98 3.08
C ASP A 119 -24.31 -4.19 2.14
N ALA A 120 -24.05 -4.25 0.85
CA ALA A 120 -25.10 -4.47 -0.15
C ALA A 120 -25.54 -5.93 -0.22
#